data_4a0d100e83215485ff631fdcff9def65
#
_entry.id   4a0d100e83215485ff631fdcff9def65
#
_cell.length_a   1.000
_cell.length_b   1.000
_cell.length_c   1.000
_cell.angle_alpha   90.00
_cell.angle_beta   90.00
_cell.angle_gamma   90.00
#
_symmetry.space_group_name_H-M   'P 1'
#
loop_
_entity.id
_entity.type
_entity.pdbx_description
1 polymer ?
#
loop_
_entity_poly.entity_id
_entity_poly.type
_entity_poly.pdbx_seq_one_letter_code
_entity_poly.pdbx_strand_id
1 'polypeptide(L)'
;TIKPNASIMITGSHNAKKYNGFKITINNEPFFGDELIDLYEKISKDSEIKIADNFDVIKIDAKSLYIDYMLNQFSHLKDFPIPFIIDCGNGVANTVLCEVLDKLNLNYKGLHLVPDGEFPNHHPDPTNEKNLEDLKVLLKDEYNLGFAYDGDADRIAVLTQKYNIKGDMLALLFSKTMKNPVIIGEVSYSQNIFDEMNQTTKTIMDKTGYSNLRLKLKELNADLAAEVSGHIFFNDRYYGFDDAIYATFRVLELIQKGIDLDKELDKLPKVYTSSNIEISVSESKKFLIIEKIEKKLKEVQRGFPIIKDILQIDGLRINFEYGWALVRASNTNALIMTKYEATTEATAIGYQKAVENLIQEVRDELNCITN
;
A
#
# COMPACT_ATOMS: atom_id res chain seq x y z
N THR A 1 12.13 0.51 22.79
CA THR A 1 11.79 1.91 22.94
C THR A 1 10.54 2.05 23.80
N ILE A 2 9.68 3.04 23.62
CA ILE A 2 8.49 3.25 24.44
C ILE A 2 7.47 2.17 24.07
N LYS A 3 6.88 1.53 25.07
CA LYS A 3 5.81 0.54 24.90
C LYS A 3 4.55 1.06 25.59
N PRO A 4 3.81 2.01 24.98
CA PRO A 4 2.58 2.52 25.57
C PRO A 4 1.47 1.47 25.49
N ASN A 5 0.52 1.52 26.42
CA ASN A 5 -0.68 0.67 26.35
C ASN A 5 -1.61 1.11 25.21
N ALA A 6 -1.59 2.42 24.88
CA ALA A 6 -2.30 2.96 23.73
C ALA A 6 -1.47 4.07 23.08
N SER A 7 -1.64 4.26 21.78
CA SER A 7 -1.06 5.36 21.02
C SER A 7 -2.03 5.91 19.99
N ILE A 8 -1.91 7.19 19.70
CA ILE A 8 -2.68 7.87 18.65
C ILE A 8 -1.69 8.63 17.79
N MET A 9 -1.64 8.31 16.49
CA MET A 9 -0.95 9.08 15.48
C MET A 9 -1.96 9.98 14.78
N ILE A 10 -1.66 11.27 14.72
CA ILE A 10 -2.50 12.27 14.06
C ILE A 10 -1.94 12.50 12.67
N THR A 11 -2.69 12.15 11.63
CA THR A 11 -2.27 12.30 10.24
C THR A 11 -3.45 12.41 9.29
N GLY A 12 -3.31 13.26 8.26
CA GLY A 12 -4.19 13.27 7.10
C GLY A 12 -3.69 12.39 5.96
N SER A 13 -2.53 11.69 6.14
CA SER A 13 -1.83 10.94 5.09
C SER A 13 -1.63 11.82 3.84
N HIS A 14 -2.22 11.45 2.72
CA HIS A 14 -2.19 12.20 1.46
C HIS A 14 -3.45 13.04 1.22
N ASN A 15 -4.34 13.19 2.21
CA ASN A 15 -5.56 13.98 2.04
C ASN A 15 -5.27 15.49 2.01
N ALA A 16 -6.20 16.24 1.41
CA ALA A 16 -6.12 17.70 1.38
C ALA A 16 -6.09 18.28 2.80
N LYS A 17 -5.44 19.44 2.98
CA LYS A 17 -5.18 20.16 4.24
C LYS A 17 -6.36 20.24 5.21
N LYS A 18 -7.59 20.31 4.70
CA LYS A 18 -8.81 20.40 5.52
C LYS A 18 -9.19 19.11 6.26
N TYR A 19 -8.58 18.00 5.90
CA TYR A 19 -8.82 16.69 6.52
C TYR A 19 -7.74 16.36 7.53
N ASN A 20 -8.13 15.64 8.56
CA ASN A 20 -7.23 15.04 9.51
C ASN A 20 -7.76 13.67 9.92
N GLY A 21 -6.93 12.85 10.54
CA GLY A 21 -7.30 11.50 10.95
C GLY A 21 -6.50 11.05 12.17
N PHE A 22 -6.90 9.91 12.69
CA PHE A 22 -6.28 9.27 13.84
C PHE A 22 -6.04 7.80 13.54
N LYS A 23 -4.77 7.38 13.57
CA LYS A 23 -4.41 5.96 13.61
C LYS A 23 -4.25 5.57 15.07
N ILE A 24 -5.14 4.74 15.58
CA ILE A 24 -5.19 4.34 16.99
C ILE A 24 -4.59 2.94 17.13
N THR A 25 -3.78 2.75 18.16
CA THR A 25 -3.19 1.44 18.49
C THR A 25 -3.40 1.17 19.97
N ILE A 26 -3.87 -0.01 20.32
CA ILE A 26 -4.04 -0.47 21.72
C ILE A 26 -3.25 -1.76 21.90
N ASN A 27 -2.40 -1.82 22.92
CA ASN A 27 -1.53 -2.97 23.19
C ASN A 27 -0.70 -3.42 21.97
N ASN A 28 -0.25 -2.43 21.18
CA ASN A 28 0.51 -2.64 19.95
C ASN A 28 -0.27 -3.36 18.83
N GLU A 29 -1.60 -3.26 18.84
CA GLU A 29 -2.49 -3.73 17.78
C GLU A 29 -3.30 -2.57 17.20
N PRO A 30 -3.54 -2.53 15.87
CA PRO A 30 -4.40 -1.52 15.27
C PRO A 30 -5.81 -1.60 15.88
N PHE A 31 -6.37 -0.45 16.19
CA PHE A 31 -7.74 -0.30 16.68
C PHE A 31 -8.62 0.24 15.55
N PHE A 32 -9.51 -0.60 15.00
CA PHE A 32 -10.24 -0.28 13.77
C PHE A 32 -11.54 -1.10 13.61
N GLY A 33 -12.30 -0.85 12.54
CA GLY A 33 -13.51 -1.60 12.24
C GLY A 33 -14.58 -1.40 13.31
N ASP A 34 -15.15 -2.50 13.81
CA ASP A 34 -16.24 -2.49 14.80
C ASP A 34 -15.83 -1.81 16.10
N GLU A 35 -14.55 -1.89 16.50
CA GLU A 35 -14.02 -1.21 17.69
C GLU A 35 -14.14 0.31 17.59
N LEU A 36 -13.92 0.90 16.40
CA LEU A 36 -14.13 2.33 16.15
C LEU A 36 -15.61 2.71 16.19
N ILE A 37 -16.49 1.84 15.69
CA ILE A 37 -17.95 2.03 15.75
C ILE A 37 -18.40 2.05 17.20
N ASP A 38 -17.95 1.07 18.00
CA ASP A 38 -18.23 1.00 19.42
C ASP A 38 -17.72 2.23 20.19
N LEU A 39 -16.53 2.70 19.85
CA LEU A 39 -15.97 3.92 20.43
C LEU A 39 -16.81 5.15 20.06
N TYR A 40 -17.21 5.28 18.79
CA TYR A 40 -18.08 6.35 18.34
C TYR A 40 -19.42 6.34 19.08
N GLU A 41 -20.04 5.18 19.25
CA GLU A 41 -21.30 5.05 20.00
C GLU A 41 -21.15 5.45 21.46
N LYS A 42 -20.05 5.07 22.12
CA LYS A 42 -19.78 5.47 23.51
C LYS A 42 -19.61 6.99 23.62
N ILE A 43 -18.79 7.61 22.74
CA ILE A 43 -18.59 9.05 22.75
C ILE A 43 -19.91 9.79 22.48
N SER A 44 -20.75 9.28 21.57
CA SER A 44 -22.01 9.92 21.21
C SER A 44 -23.06 9.83 22.30
N LYS A 45 -23.01 8.81 23.17
CA LYS A 45 -23.95 8.61 24.29
C LYS A 45 -23.51 9.29 25.58
N ASP A 46 -22.21 9.53 25.75
CA ASP A 46 -21.64 10.11 26.98
C ASP A 46 -21.43 11.62 26.81
N SER A 47 -22.39 12.40 27.32
CA SER A 47 -22.34 13.87 27.26
C SER A 47 -21.38 14.50 28.29
N GLU A 48 -20.84 13.71 29.22
CA GLU A 48 -19.93 14.19 30.27
C GLU A 48 -18.62 13.41 30.32
N ILE A 49 -17.78 13.57 29.28
CA ILE A 49 -16.38 13.10 29.39
C ILE A 49 -15.66 13.98 30.40
N LYS A 50 -15.36 13.43 31.57
CA LYS A 50 -14.56 14.11 32.57
C LYS A 50 -13.11 14.19 32.10
N ILE A 51 -12.69 15.38 31.69
CA ILE A 51 -11.28 15.66 31.41
C ILE A 51 -10.58 15.86 32.75
N ALA A 52 -9.48 15.14 32.97
CA ALA A 52 -8.66 15.36 34.16
C ALA A 52 -8.06 16.77 34.13
N ASP A 53 -8.18 17.50 35.23
CA ASP A 53 -7.65 18.86 35.34
C ASP A 53 -6.11 18.91 35.42
N ASN A 54 -5.47 17.78 35.74
CA ASN A 54 -4.02 17.62 35.82
C ASN A 54 -3.55 16.36 35.10
N PHE A 55 -2.65 16.53 34.14
CA PHE A 55 -1.91 15.44 33.52
C PHE A 55 -0.49 15.89 33.23
N ASP A 56 0.47 15.03 33.57
CA ASP A 56 1.87 15.27 33.24
C ASP A 56 2.14 14.82 31.81
N VAL A 57 2.55 15.75 30.96
CA VAL A 57 2.96 15.48 29.58
C VAL A 57 4.47 15.32 29.51
N ILE A 58 4.94 14.11 29.25
CA ILE A 58 6.36 13.84 29.01
C ILE A 58 6.63 14.06 27.52
N LYS A 59 7.51 15.02 27.20
CA LYS A 59 8.00 15.21 25.82
C LYS A 59 9.17 14.29 25.55
N ILE A 60 9.16 13.64 24.39
CA ILE A 60 10.20 12.71 23.97
C ILE A 60 10.72 13.17 22.61
N ASP A 61 12.03 13.21 22.44
CA ASP A 61 12.67 13.44 21.15
C ASP A 61 12.66 12.14 20.31
N ALA A 62 11.51 11.84 19.78
CA ALA A 62 11.32 10.66 18.92
C ALA A 62 12.13 10.77 17.62
N LYS A 63 12.36 11.99 17.12
CA LYS A 63 13.13 12.24 15.91
C LYS A 63 14.56 11.74 16.06
N SER A 64 15.28 12.18 17.08
CA SER A 64 16.66 11.75 17.33
C SER A 64 16.75 10.24 17.54
N LEU A 65 15.82 9.66 18.31
CA LEU A 65 15.77 8.20 18.52
C LEU A 65 15.59 7.42 17.20
N TYR A 66 14.75 7.92 16.29
CA TYR A 66 14.54 7.29 14.99
C TYR A 66 15.79 7.42 14.11
N ILE A 67 16.38 8.61 14.02
CA ILE A 67 17.61 8.84 13.24
C ILE A 67 18.74 7.94 13.73
N ASP A 68 18.97 7.86 15.04
CA ASP A 68 20.00 6.99 15.62
C ASP A 68 19.74 5.51 15.30
N TYR A 69 18.48 5.09 15.35
CA TYR A 69 18.10 3.73 14.96
C TYR A 69 18.43 3.47 13.48
N MET A 70 18.06 4.38 12.58
CA MET A 70 18.32 4.25 11.14
C MET A 70 19.82 4.20 10.84
N LEU A 71 20.62 5.09 11.47
CA LEU A 71 22.07 5.10 11.31
C LEU A 71 22.72 3.80 11.79
N ASN A 72 22.25 3.24 12.91
CA ASN A 72 22.74 1.96 13.41
C ASN A 72 22.39 0.81 12.48
N GLN A 73 21.15 0.77 11.97
CA GLN A 73 20.69 -0.30 11.06
C GLN A 73 21.40 -0.26 9.71
N PHE A 74 21.65 0.93 9.17
CA PHE A 74 22.12 1.14 7.81
C PHE A 74 23.51 1.75 7.69
N SER A 75 24.33 1.67 8.75
CA SER A 75 25.72 2.18 8.76
C SER A 75 26.59 1.62 7.62
N HIS A 76 26.30 0.41 7.17
CA HIS A 76 26.97 -0.25 6.07
C HIS A 76 26.67 0.37 4.70
N LEU A 77 25.64 1.23 4.58
CA LEU A 77 25.34 2.00 3.38
C LEU A 77 26.12 3.34 3.31
N LYS A 78 26.95 3.63 4.30
CA LYS A 78 27.77 4.85 4.28
C LYS A 78 28.57 4.92 2.96
N ASP A 79 28.59 6.10 2.36
CA ASP A 79 29.25 6.37 1.07
C ASP A 79 28.72 5.50 -0.10
N PHE A 80 27.44 5.12 -0.06
CA PHE A 80 26.80 4.37 -1.15
C PHE A 80 26.99 5.07 -2.50
N PRO A 81 27.53 4.39 -3.54
CA PRO A 81 28.12 5.06 -4.68
C PRO A 81 27.12 5.55 -5.73
N ILE A 82 25.87 5.06 -5.70
CA ILE A 82 24.89 5.35 -6.76
C ILE A 82 24.05 6.56 -6.35
N PRO A 83 24.07 7.66 -7.13
CA PRO A 83 23.21 8.80 -6.87
C PRO A 83 21.74 8.48 -7.18
N PHE A 84 20.82 9.05 -6.42
CA PHE A 84 19.39 8.86 -6.58
C PHE A 84 18.59 10.13 -6.30
N ILE A 85 17.30 10.08 -6.64
CA ILE A 85 16.37 11.19 -6.40
C ILE A 85 15.44 10.80 -5.25
N ILE A 86 15.08 11.78 -4.42
CA ILE A 86 13.99 11.67 -3.47
C ILE A 86 12.97 12.77 -3.75
N ASP A 87 11.69 12.41 -3.81
CA ASP A 87 10.58 13.35 -3.93
C ASP A 87 9.67 13.23 -2.70
N CYS A 88 9.69 14.25 -1.86
CA CYS A 88 8.90 14.28 -0.64
C CYS A 88 7.49 14.86 -0.85
N GLY A 89 7.12 15.29 -2.05
CA GLY A 89 5.79 15.82 -2.38
C GLY A 89 5.29 16.93 -1.43
N ASN A 90 6.19 17.73 -0.84
CA ASN A 90 5.91 18.66 0.25
C ASN A 90 5.33 18.00 1.52
N GLY A 91 5.47 16.68 1.67
CA GLY A 91 5.13 15.93 2.87
C GLY A 91 6.22 16.00 3.94
N VAL A 92 6.11 15.15 4.97
CA VAL A 92 6.97 15.20 6.15
C VAL A 92 8.21 14.32 6.09
N ALA A 93 8.41 13.53 5.03
CA ALA A 93 9.55 12.60 4.89
C ALA A 93 10.90 13.30 5.13
N ASN A 94 11.09 14.51 4.58
CA ASN A 94 12.31 15.29 4.75
C ASN A 94 12.64 15.59 6.21
N THR A 95 11.69 15.63 7.12
CA THR A 95 11.93 15.98 8.53
C THR A 95 12.96 15.06 9.21
N VAL A 96 13.15 13.85 8.69
CA VAL A 96 14.11 12.85 9.19
C VAL A 96 14.98 12.25 8.07
N LEU A 97 14.44 12.03 6.88
CA LEU A 97 15.12 11.34 5.78
C LEU A 97 16.44 12.00 5.39
N CYS A 98 16.40 13.30 5.06
CA CYS A 98 17.61 14.00 4.60
C CYS A 98 18.73 14.00 5.65
N GLU A 99 18.37 14.11 6.94
CA GLU A 99 19.39 14.05 8.01
C GLU A 99 20.08 12.68 8.09
N VAL A 100 19.35 11.58 7.85
CA VAL A 100 19.95 10.23 7.80
C VAL A 100 20.82 10.10 6.54
N LEU A 101 20.33 10.55 5.38
CA LEU A 101 21.09 10.51 4.12
C LEU A 101 22.40 11.29 4.21
N ASP A 102 22.35 12.50 4.79
CA ASP A 102 23.52 13.37 4.99
C ASP A 102 24.56 12.74 5.95
N LYS A 103 24.10 12.18 7.07
CA LYS A 103 24.98 11.50 8.04
C LYS A 103 25.63 10.23 7.49
N LEU A 104 24.97 9.56 6.55
CA LEU A 104 25.53 8.41 5.82
C LEU A 104 26.35 8.84 4.59
N ASN A 105 26.48 10.15 4.33
CA ASN A 105 27.18 10.71 3.17
C ASN A 105 26.70 10.12 1.83
N LEU A 106 25.36 10.04 1.66
CA LEU A 106 24.74 9.55 0.43
C LEU A 106 24.56 10.69 -0.58
N ASN A 107 24.75 10.40 -1.87
CA ASN A 107 24.55 11.38 -2.93
C ASN A 107 23.11 11.32 -3.45
N TYR A 108 22.32 12.36 -3.17
CA TYR A 108 20.92 12.43 -3.59
C TYR A 108 20.52 13.81 -4.11
N LYS A 109 19.52 13.83 -4.97
CA LYS A 109 18.79 15.03 -5.40
C LYS A 109 17.42 15.06 -4.75
N GLY A 110 17.15 16.12 -4.01
CA GLY A 110 15.84 16.30 -3.37
C GLY A 110 14.88 17.13 -4.22
N LEU A 111 13.62 16.68 -4.33
CA LEU A 111 12.49 17.38 -4.89
C LEU A 111 11.45 17.64 -3.78
N HIS A 112 10.81 18.79 -3.81
CA HIS A 112 9.66 19.17 -2.97
C HIS A 112 9.87 18.87 -1.48
N LEU A 113 11.08 19.21 -0.96
CA LEU A 113 11.53 18.83 0.37
C LEU A 113 10.86 19.59 1.51
N VAL A 114 10.37 20.81 1.27
CA VAL A 114 9.81 21.67 2.33
C VAL A 114 8.38 21.24 2.61
N PRO A 115 8.05 20.80 3.85
CA PRO A 115 6.69 20.45 4.21
C PRO A 115 5.73 21.63 4.03
N ASP A 116 4.67 21.43 3.26
CA ASP A 116 3.63 22.43 3.02
C ASP A 116 2.28 21.74 2.80
N GLY A 117 1.34 21.95 3.71
CA GLY A 117 0.02 21.32 3.64
C GLY A 117 -0.87 21.80 2.48
N GLU A 118 -0.44 22.81 1.69
CA GLU A 118 -1.10 23.18 0.44
C GLU A 118 -0.63 22.32 -0.77
N PHE A 119 0.47 21.57 -0.60
CA PHE A 119 1.06 20.72 -1.64
C PHE A 119 1.21 21.42 -3.00
N PRO A 120 1.99 22.53 -3.07
CA PRO A 120 1.96 23.45 -4.21
C PRO A 120 2.53 22.87 -5.51
N ASN A 121 3.29 21.77 -5.47
CA ASN A 121 3.92 21.19 -6.64
C ASN A 121 3.06 20.06 -7.23
N HIS A 122 2.73 19.06 -6.44
CA HIS A 122 1.82 18.00 -6.79
C HIS A 122 1.18 17.39 -5.53
N HIS A 123 0.10 16.65 -5.70
CA HIS A 123 -0.53 15.93 -4.61
C HIS A 123 0.41 14.83 -4.08
N PRO A 124 0.62 14.68 -2.74
CA PRO A 124 1.58 13.74 -2.17
C PRO A 124 1.03 12.30 -2.14
N ASP A 125 0.72 11.77 -3.30
CA ASP A 125 0.25 10.40 -3.50
C ASP A 125 1.09 9.73 -4.61
N PRO A 126 2.09 8.91 -4.24
CA PRO A 126 2.98 8.26 -5.19
C PRO A 126 2.31 7.12 -5.97
N THR A 127 1.07 6.77 -5.67
CA THR A 127 0.31 5.77 -6.45
C THR A 127 -0.19 6.34 -7.77
N ASN A 128 -0.32 7.66 -7.87
CA ASN A 128 -0.77 8.35 -9.07
C ASN A 128 0.42 8.74 -9.96
N GLU A 129 0.48 8.16 -11.14
CA GLU A 129 1.55 8.40 -12.12
C GLU A 129 1.80 9.88 -12.45
N LYS A 130 0.78 10.72 -12.40
CA LYS A 130 0.89 12.17 -12.67
C LYS A 130 1.71 12.89 -11.60
N ASN A 131 1.71 12.40 -10.37
CA ASN A 131 2.46 13.00 -9.27
C ASN A 131 3.96 12.63 -9.33
N LEU A 132 4.36 11.76 -10.26
CA LEU A 132 5.74 11.29 -10.43
C LEU A 132 6.44 11.94 -11.61
N GLU A 133 5.82 12.90 -12.30
CA GLU A 133 6.37 13.46 -13.56
C GLU A 133 7.69 14.21 -13.35
N ASP A 134 7.81 15.03 -12.30
CA ASP A 134 9.05 15.76 -12.01
C ASP A 134 10.22 14.80 -11.72
N LEU A 135 9.95 13.73 -10.98
CA LEU A 135 10.92 12.69 -10.70
C LEU A 135 11.31 11.93 -11.97
N LYS A 136 10.34 11.57 -12.83
CA LYS A 136 10.60 10.88 -14.10
C LYS A 136 11.43 11.72 -15.09
N VAL A 137 11.26 13.04 -15.09
CA VAL A 137 12.08 13.94 -15.93
C VAL A 137 13.56 13.79 -15.55
N LEU A 138 13.89 13.84 -14.26
CA LEU A 138 15.28 13.72 -13.80
C LEU A 138 15.85 12.30 -14.00
N LEU A 139 15.02 11.26 -13.92
CA LEU A 139 15.43 9.88 -14.18
C LEU A 139 15.89 9.66 -15.63
N LYS A 140 15.35 10.42 -16.59
CA LYS A 140 15.74 10.29 -18.01
C LYS A 140 17.16 10.78 -18.30
N ASP A 141 17.61 11.80 -17.58
CA ASP A 141 18.79 12.56 -17.97
C ASP A 141 20.01 12.26 -17.08
N GLU A 142 19.85 12.15 -15.77
CA GLU A 142 20.97 12.17 -14.83
C GLU A 142 20.99 11.01 -13.82
N TYR A 143 19.85 10.37 -13.57
CA TYR A 143 19.70 9.39 -12.49
C TYR A 143 19.07 8.09 -12.98
N ASN A 144 19.36 6.98 -12.27
CA ASN A 144 18.79 5.66 -12.58
C ASN A 144 17.87 5.14 -11.48
N LEU A 145 17.72 5.88 -10.38
CA LEU A 145 16.94 5.48 -9.22
C LEU A 145 16.26 6.69 -8.60
N GLY A 146 14.98 6.54 -8.26
CA GLY A 146 14.21 7.58 -7.60
C GLY A 146 13.22 6.99 -6.60
N PHE A 147 12.92 7.77 -5.57
CA PHE A 147 11.96 7.44 -4.52
C PHE A 147 10.96 8.57 -4.36
N ALA A 148 9.68 8.25 -4.30
CA ALA A 148 8.63 9.20 -3.99
C ALA A 148 7.82 8.72 -2.78
N TYR A 149 7.39 9.68 -1.96
CA TYR A 149 6.70 9.43 -0.69
C TYR A 149 5.33 10.08 -0.68
N ASP A 150 4.44 9.53 0.13
CA ASP A 150 3.19 10.21 0.44
C ASP A 150 3.35 11.24 1.59
N GLY A 151 2.26 11.89 1.96
CA GLY A 151 2.32 13.04 2.87
C GLY A 151 2.89 12.74 4.25
N ASP A 152 2.64 11.57 4.82
CA ASP A 152 3.15 11.13 6.14
C ASP A 152 4.26 10.08 6.03
N ALA A 153 4.72 9.77 4.81
CA ALA A 153 5.85 8.89 4.51
C ALA A 153 5.65 7.43 4.97
N ASP A 154 4.43 6.93 4.88
CA ASP A 154 4.12 5.51 5.10
C ASP A 154 4.00 4.73 3.79
N ARG A 155 3.97 5.42 2.62
CA ARG A 155 3.99 4.83 1.27
C ARG A 155 5.21 5.26 0.48
N ILE A 156 5.71 4.32 -0.30
CA ILE A 156 6.84 4.53 -1.20
C ILE A 156 6.52 4.08 -2.63
N ALA A 157 6.91 4.89 -3.61
CA ALA A 157 7.13 4.43 -4.98
C ALA A 157 8.63 4.43 -5.28
N VAL A 158 9.12 3.37 -5.92
CA VAL A 158 10.51 3.25 -6.36
C VAL A 158 10.54 3.25 -7.87
N LEU A 159 11.28 4.17 -8.45
CA LEU A 159 11.36 4.33 -9.90
C LEU A 159 12.76 4.05 -10.41
N THR A 160 12.83 3.31 -11.49
CA THR A 160 14.01 3.26 -12.38
C THR A 160 13.67 3.97 -13.69
N GLN A 161 14.60 4.04 -14.61
CA GLN A 161 14.29 4.54 -15.97
C GLN A 161 13.27 3.65 -16.70
N LYS A 162 13.12 2.41 -16.28
CA LYS A 162 12.28 1.40 -16.93
C LYS A 162 10.98 1.11 -16.20
N TYR A 163 11.00 1.10 -14.88
CA TYR A 163 9.88 0.67 -14.05
C TYR A 163 9.44 1.73 -13.04
N ASN A 164 8.13 1.80 -12.82
CA ASN A 164 7.55 2.24 -11.56
C ASN A 164 7.30 0.98 -10.72
N ILE A 165 8.20 0.71 -9.78
CA ILE A 165 8.24 -0.52 -8.98
C ILE A 165 7.26 -0.38 -7.83
N LYS A 166 6.11 -1.04 -7.94
CA LYS A 166 5.04 -1.01 -6.93
C LYS A 166 5.32 -1.98 -5.78
N GLY A 167 4.51 -1.93 -4.74
CA GLY A 167 4.75 -2.69 -3.52
C GLY A 167 4.79 -4.21 -3.70
N ASP A 168 4.03 -4.77 -4.64
CA ASP A 168 4.10 -6.21 -4.99
C ASP A 168 5.45 -6.58 -5.63
N MET A 169 5.95 -5.75 -6.55
CA MET A 169 7.28 -5.91 -7.14
C MET A 169 8.37 -5.73 -6.09
N LEU A 170 8.22 -4.75 -5.18
CA LEU A 170 9.16 -4.55 -4.07
C LEU A 170 9.19 -5.77 -3.14
N ALA A 171 8.04 -6.36 -2.81
CA ALA A 171 7.97 -7.56 -1.99
C ALA A 171 8.73 -8.73 -2.63
N LEU A 172 8.59 -8.94 -3.95
CA LEU A 172 9.37 -9.92 -4.70
C LEU A 172 10.87 -9.62 -4.62
N LEU A 173 11.28 -8.37 -4.83
CA LEU A 173 12.70 -7.99 -4.79
C LEU A 173 13.30 -8.20 -3.39
N PHE A 174 12.59 -7.81 -2.33
CA PHE A 174 13.04 -8.04 -0.94
C PHE A 174 13.14 -9.52 -0.61
N SER A 175 12.22 -10.35 -1.11
CA SER A 175 12.22 -11.79 -0.86
C SER A 175 13.55 -12.47 -1.27
N LYS A 176 14.19 -11.96 -2.33
CA LYS A 176 15.44 -12.54 -2.87
C LYS A 176 16.65 -12.42 -1.92
N THR A 177 16.56 -11.56 -0.91
CA THR A 177 17.64 -11.41 0.09
C THR A 177 17.27 -11.89 1.49
N MET A 178 16.04 -12.37 1.67
CA MET A 178 15.56 -12.97 2.91
C MET A 178 15.74 -14.48 2.91
N LYS A 179 15.93 -15.08 4.07
CA LYS A 179 16.12 -16.54 4.19
C LYS A 179 14.79 -17.21 4.55
N ASN A 180 14.20 -17.96 3.60
CA ASN A 180 12.95 -18.68 3.77
C ASN A 180 11.81 -17.78 4.34
N PRO A 181 11.56 -16.59 3.78
CA PRO A 181 10.62 -15.65 4.39
C PRO A 181 9.18 -16.13 4.23
N VAL A 182 8.34 -15.70 5.18
CA VAL A 182 6.88 -15.70 5.07
C VAL A 182 6.45 -14.30 4.65
N ILE A 183 5.81 -14.18 3.49
CA ILE A 183 5.42 -12.89 2.90
C ILE A 183 3.91 -12.82 2.75
N ILE A 184 3.33 -11.70 3.14
CA ILE A 184 1.91 -11.42 2.96
C ILE A 184 1.76 -10.37 1.87
N GLY A 185 0.98 -10.71 0.83
CA GLY A 185 0.54 -9.78 -0.21
C GLY A 185 -0.97 -9.61 -0.19
N GLU A 186 -1.45 -8.47 -0.62
CA GLU A 186 -2.88 -8.21 -0.72
C GLU A 186 -3.53 -8.83 -1.97
N VAL A 187 -4.85 -8.94 -1.95
CA VAL A 187 -5.64 -9.55 -3.06
C VAL A 187 -5.47 -8.87 -4.42
N SER A 188 -4.93 -7.66 -4.48
CA SER A 188 -4.71 -6.91 -5.73
C SER A 188 -3.34 -7.13 -6.36
N TYR A 189 -2.48 -7.98 -5.78
CA TYR A 189 -1.18 -8.33 -6.34
C TYR A 189 -1.31 -8.98 -7.71
N SER A 190 -0.32 -8.74 -8.58
CA SER A 190 -0.17 -9.47 -9.82
C SER A 190 0.02 -10.97 -9.54
N GLN A 191 -0.67 -11.82 -10.31
CA GLN A 191 -0.58 -13.28 -10.14
C GLN A 191 0.82 -13.80 -10.45
N ASN A 192 1.49 -13.25 -11.48
CA ASN A 192 2.83 -13.67 -11.83
C ASN A 192 3.87 -13.35 -10.74
N ILE A 193 3.65 -12.28 -9.95
CA ILE A 193 4.49 -11.96 -8.79
C ILE A 193 4.26 -12.96 -7.66
N PHE A 194 3.00 -13.32 -7.38
CA PHE A 194 2.69 -14.39 -6.43
C PHE A 194 3.32 -15.72 -6.84
N ASP A 195 3.19 -16.09 -8.10
CA ASP A 195 3.69 -17.34 -8.63
C ASP A 195 5.23 -17.39 -8.56
N GLU A 196 5.91 -16.30 -8.89
CA GLU A 196 7.37 -16.19 -8.79
C GLU A 196 7.83 -16.27 -7.32
N MET A 197 7.21 -15.54 -6.43
CA MET A 197 7.55 -15.60 -4.99
C MET A 197 7.34 -17.01 -4.42
N ASN A 198 6.25 -17.68 -4.76
CA ASN A 198 5.94 -19.03 -4.25
C ASN A 198 6.94 -20.11 -4.66
N GLN A 199 7.82 -19.83 -5.62
CA GLN A 199 8.88 -20.78 -5.97
C GLN A 199 9.96 -20.89 -4.87
N THR A 200 10.15 -19.83 -4.09
CA THR A 200 11.25 -19.72 -3.11
C THR A 200 10.83 -19.28 -1.73
N THR A 201 9.57 -18.84 -1.56
CA THR A 201 9.05 -18.28 -0.31
C THR A 201 7.69 -18.88 0.03
N LYS A 202 7.26 -18.72 1.29
CA LYS A 202 5.86 -18.94 1.66
C LYS A 202 5.10 -17.64 1.50
N THR A 203 4.32 -17.50 0.42
CA THR A 203 3.52 -16.31 0.15
C THR A 203 2.05 -16.53 0.51
N ILE A 204 1.44 -15.58 1.18
CA ILE A 204 0.05 -15.63 1.66
C ILE A 204 -0.70 -14.43 1.11
N MET A 205 -1.86 -14.66 0.50
CA MET A 205 -2.76 -13.59 0.06
C MET A 205 -3.72 -13.24 1.19
N ASP A 206 -3.89 -11.94 1.48
CA ASP A 206 -4.83 -11.47 2.49
C ASP A 206 -5.56 -10.18 2.04
N LYS A 207 -6.40 -9.65 2.92
CA LYS A 207 -7.18 -8.44 2.69
C LYS A 207 -6.28 -7.22 2.51
N THR A 208 -6.71 -6.31 1.65
CA THR A 208 -6.13 -4.96 1.55
C THR A 208 -6.38 -4.16 2.83
N GLY A 209 -5.47 -3.28 3.14
CA GLY A 209 -5.57 -2.29 4.22
C GLY A 209 -4.55 -2.49 5.33
N TYR A 210 -3.95 -1.38 5.72
CA TYR A 210 -2.93 -1.26 6.76
C TYR A 210 -3.20 -2.15 7.99
N SER A 211 -4.40 -2.02 8.58
CA SER A 211 -4.75 -2.74 9.80
C SER A 211 -4.83 -4.26 9.60
N ASN A 212 -5.39 -4.70 8.45
CA ASN A 212 -5.52 -6.12 8.12
C ASN A 212 -4.15 -6.77 7.95
N LEU A 213 -3.28 -6.14 7.13
CA LEU A 213 -1.94 -6.67 6.88
C LEU A 213 -1.07 -6.67 8.13
N ARG A 214 -1.15 -5.64 8.96
CA ARG A 214 -0.41 -5.57 10.23
C ARG A 214 -0.84 -6.65 11.21
N LEU A 215 -2.16 -6.89 11.34
CA LEU A 215 -2.67 -8.00 12.17
C LEU A 215 -2.20 -9.35 11.64
N LYS A 216 -2.31 -9.56 10.32
CA LYS A 216 -1.91 -10.82 9.69
C LYS A 216 -0.42 -11.07 9.79
N LEU A 217 0.40 -10.02 9.65
CA LEU A 217 1.84 -10.07 9.84
C LEU A 217 2.19 -10.58 11.26
N LYS A 218 1.51 -10.03 12.28
CA LYS A 218 1.70 -10.44 13.67
C LYS A 218 1.17 -11.86 13.93
N GLU A 219 -0.03 -12.19 13.46
CA GLU A 219 -0.66 -13.52 13.61
C GLU A 219 0.24 -14.64 13.10
N LEU A 220 0.84 -14.46 11.94
CA LEU A 220 1.66 -15.46 11.28
C LEU A 220 3.15 -15.34 11.62
N ASN A 221 3.53 -14.33 12.40
CA ASN A 221 4.93 -13.93 12.59
C ASN A 221 5.67 -13.88 11.25
N ALA A 222 5.00 -13.28 10.24
CA ALA A 222 5.55 -13.17 8.91
C ALA A 222 6.69 -12.13 8.86
N ASP A 223 7.59 -12.25 7.89
CA ASP A 223 8.79 -11.41 7.77
C ASP A 223 8.51 -10.09 7.05
N LEU A 224 7.55 -10.12 6.13
CA LEU A 224 7.20 -8.98 5.28
C LEU A 224 5.71 -9.00 4.92
N ALA A 225 5.08 -7.84 4.93
CA ALA A 225 3.81 -7.63 4.25
C ALA A 225 3.90 -6.39 3.36
N ALA A 226 3.15 -6.35 2.26
CA ALA A 226 3.15 -5.19 1.39
C ALA A 226 1.81 -5.00 0.67
N GLU A 227 1.48 -3.75 0.35
CA GLU A 227 0.39 -3.36 -0.53
C GLU A 227 0.93 -2.82 -1.85
N VAL A 228 0.19 -3.00 -2.92
CA VAL A 228 0.52 -2.40 -4.25
C VAL A 228 0.67 -0.88 -4.16
N SER A 229 -0.05 -0.26 -3.22
CA SER A 229 -0.02 1.18 -2.94
C SER A 229 1.31 1.70 -2.36
N GLY A 230 2.21 0.80 -1.95
CA GLY A 230 3.53 1.16 -1.41
C GLY A 230 3.65 1.13 0.10
N HIS A 231 2.63 0.69 0.86
CA HIS A 231 2.79 0.35 2.27
C HIS A 231 3.62 -0.94 2.38
N ILE A 232 4.78 -0.87 3.03
CA ILE A 232 5.71 -2.00 3.20
C ILE A 232 6.00 -2.20 4.68
N PHE A 233 5.64 -3.36 5.20
CA PHE A 233 5.74 -3.73 6.61
C PHE A 233 6.85 -4.74 6.81
N PHE A 234 8.01 -4.30 7.27
CA PHE A 234 9.12 -5.18 7.59
C PHE A 234 9.04 -5.68 9.04
N ASN A 235 9.15 -7.00 9.25
CA ASN A 235 9.17 -7.61 10.57
C ASN A 235 10.38 -8.54 10.77
N ASP A 236 11.19 -8.75 9.72
CA ASP A 236 12.42 -9.55 9.78
C ASP A 236 13.48 -8.94 10.72
N ARG A 237 13.62 -7.63 10.72
CA ARG A 237 14.53 -6.84 11.57
C ARG A 237 14.02 -5.43 11.85
N TYR A 238 12.71 -5.24 11.75
CA TYR A 238 12.00 -4.01 12.08
C TYR A 238 10.76 -4.34 12.92
N TYR A 239 9.86 -3.39 13.12
CA TYR A 239 8.78 -3.48 14.10
C TYR A 239 7.41 -3.88 13.51
N GLY A 240 7.33 -4.24 12.24
CA GLY A 240 6.11 -4.71 11.60
C GLY A 240 5.05 -3.61 11.37
N PHE A 241 5.48 -2.35 11.17
CA PHE A 241 4.66 -1.28 10.67
C PHE A 241 5.22 -0.73 9.35
N ASP A 242 4.41 -0.02 8.59
CA ASP A 242 4.77 0.59 7.32
C ASP A 242 5.64 1.83 7.53
N ASP A 243 6.75 1.87 6.81
CA ASP A 243 7.73 2.94 6.90
C ASP A 243 8.46 3.09 5.57
N ALA A 244 8.08 4.10 4.81
CA ALA A 244 8.64 4.35 3.49
C ALA A 244 10.10 4.80 3.55
N ILE A 245 10.50 5.47 4.62
CA ILE A 245 11.88 5.87 4.85
C ILE A 245 12.74 4.62 5.10
N TYR A 246 12.30 3.73 5.98
CA TYR A 246 12.99 2.45 6.19
C TYR A 246 13.06 1.63 4.91
N ALA A 247 11.96 1.56 4.14
CA ALA A 247 11.91 0.86 2.86
C ALA A 247 12.92 1.40 1.84
N THR A 248 13.18 2.72 1.81
CA THR A 248 14.22 3.33 0.97
C THR A 248 15.58 2.69 1.22
N PHE A 249 16.01 2.62 2.47
CA PHE A 249 17.29 2.03 2.82
C PHE A 249 17.34 0.52 2.53
N ARG A 250 16.23 -0.18 2.67
CA ARG A 250 16.13 -1.60 2.27
C ARG A 250 16.31 -1.79 0.77
N VAL A 251 15.83 -0.85 -0.08
CA VAL A 251 16.10 -0.88 -1.53
C VAL A 251 17.57 -0.61 -1.82
N LEU A 252 18.18 0.37 -1.15
CA LEU A 252 19.62 0.62 -1.31
C LEU A 252 20.46 -0.61 -0.91
N GLU A 253 20.06 -1.35 0.12
CA GLU A 253 20.71 -2.63 0.49
C GLU A 253 20.56 -3.71 -0.58
N LEU A 254 19.42 -3.82 -1.28
CA LEU A 254 19.29 -4.76 -2.40
C LEU A 254 20.33 -4.47 -3.47
N ILE A 255 20.45 -3.18 -3.84
CA ILE A 255 21.40 -2.74 -4.86
C ILE A 255 22.85 -2.96 -4.39
N GLN A 256 23.16 -2.64 -3.14
CA GLN A 256 24.50 -2.89 -2.56
C GLN A 256 24.88 -4.39 -2.57
N LYS A 257 23.87 -5.26 -2.40
CA LYS A 257 24.06 -6.71 -2.51
C LYS A 257 24.16 -7.23 -3.95
N GLY A 258 24.12 -6.32 -4.94
CA GLY A 258 24.26 -6.65 -6.36
C GLY A 258 22.95 -7.03 -7.05
N ILE A 259 21.80 -6.82 -6.42
CA ILE A 259 20.49 -7.01 -7.08
C ILE A 259 20.27 -5.88 -8.08
N ASP A 260 20.17 -6.21 -9.34
CA ASP A 260 19.76 -5.32 -10.42
C ASP A 260 18.23 -5.38 -10.50
N LEU A 261 17.57 -4.31 -10.05
CA LEU A 261 16.11 -4.26 -9.92
C LEU A 261 15.41 -4.53 -11.26
N ASP A 262 15.89 -3.89 -12.33
CA ASP A 262 15.29 -4.02 -13.66
C ASP A 262 15.46 -5.45 -14.20
N LYS A 263 16.66 -6.03 -14.08
CA LYS A 263 16.91 -7.41 -14.56
C LYS A 263 16.09 -8.44 -13.79
N GLU A 264 15.86 -8.24 -12.50
CA GLU A 264 15.01 -9.17 -11.74
C GLU A 264 13.56 -9.10 -12.21
N LEU A 265 13.04 -7.88 -12.46
CA LEU A 265 11.68 -7.69 -12.95
C LEU A 265 11.51 -8.12 -14.42
N ASP A 266 12.56 -8.02 -15.23
CA ASP A 266 12.55 -8.50 -16.63
C ASP A 266 12.34 -10.01 -16.78
N LYS A 267 12.59 -10.79 -15.73
CA LYS A 267 12.35 -12.24 -15.72
C LYS A 267 10.87 -12.60 -15.64
N LEU A 268 10.04 -11.68 -15.17
CA LEU A 268 8.61 -11.92 -15.01
C LEU A 268 7.90 -12.00 -16.36
N PRO A 269 6.91 -12.89 -16.50
CA PRO A 269 6.01 -12.85 -17.65
C PRO A 269 5.35 -11.49 -17.78
N LYS A 270 5.26 -10.98 -19.00
CA LYS A 270 4.55 -9.72 -19.24
C LYS A 270 3.04 -9.93 -19.08
N VAL A 271 2.41 -9.07 -18.30
CA VAL A 271 0.96 -9.01 -18.13
C VAL A 271 0.49 -7.57 -18.33
N TYR A 272 -0.75 -7.42 -18.69
CA TYR A 272 -1.44 -6.15 -18.67
C TYR A 272 -2.27 -6.07 -17.39
N THR A 273 -2.05 -5.03 -16.60
CA THR A 273 -2.81 -4.75 -15.38
C THR A 273 -3.48 -3.39 -15.51
N SER A 274 -4.81 -3.33 -15.32
CA SER A 274 -5.53 -2.06 -15.32
C SER A 274 -5.16 -1.21 -14.10
N SER A 275 -5.43 0.09 -14.17
CA SER A 275 -5.60 0.91 -12.96
C SER A 275 -6.81 0.42 -12.16
N ASN A 276 -6.92 0.86 -10.91
CA ASN A 276 -8.16 0.71 -10.15
C ASN A 276 -9.28 1.51 -10.83
N ILE A 277 -10.44 0.88 -11.00
CA ILE A 277 -11.64 1.51 -11.57
C ILE A 277 -12.66 1.65 -10.44
N GLU A 278 -13.17 2.85 -10.26
CA GLU A 278 -14.13 3.19 -9.21
C GLU A 278 -15.53 3.28 -9.77
N ILE A 279 -16.46 2.52 -9.20
CA ILE A 279 -17.89 2.51 -9.56
C ILE A 279 -18.67 3.04 -8.36
N SER A 280 -19.23 4.24 -8.49
CA SER A 280 -20.04 4.86 -7.44
C SER A 280 -21.31 4.06 -7.19
N VAL A 281 -21.60 3.75 -5.92
CA VAL A 281 -22.78 3.03 -5.46
C VAL A 281 -23.30 3.65 -4.16
N SER A 282 -24.50 3.28 -3.70
CA SER A 282 -24.93 3.75 -2.38
C SER A 282 -24.17 3.00 -1.27
N GLU A 283 -23.85 3.69 -0.18
CA GLU A 283 -23.14 3.13 0.97
C GLU A 283 -23.86 1.89 1.52
N SER A 284 -25.18 1.94 1.61
CA SER A 284 -26.00 0.83 2.13
C SER A 284 -26.07 -0.39 1.21
N LYS A 285 -25.74 -0.25 -0.08
CA LYS A 285 -25.87 -1.33 -1.07
C LYS A 285 -24.54 -1.98 -1.49
N LYS A 286 -23.40 -1.36 -1.19
CA LYS A 286 -22.09 -1.81 -1.71
C LYS A 286 -21.77 -3.28 -1.40
N PHE A 287 -22.00 -3.72 -0.18
CA PHE A 287 -21.76 -5.12 0.23
C PHE A 287 -22.80 -6.09 -0.34
N LEU A 288 -24.08 -5.66 -0.41
CA LEU A 288 -25.15 -6.47 -1.01
C LEU A 288 -24.91 -6.70 -2.51
N ILE A 289 -24.34 -5.71 -3.22
CA ILE A 289 -23.95 -5.88 -4.62
C ILE A 289 -22.91 -6.99 -4.75
N ILE A 290 -21.86 -7.00 -3.91
CA ILE A 290 -20.83 -8.06 -3.92
C ILE A 290 -21.45 -9.43 -3.69
N GLU A 291 -22.34 -9.56 -2.69
CA GLU A 291 -23.04 -10.83 -2.39
C GLU A 291 -23.87 -11.32 -3.59
N LYS A 292 -24.60 -10.43 -4.25
CA LYS A 292 -25.40 -10.79 -5.43
C LYS A 292 -24.54 -11.16 -6.63
N ILE A 293 -23.42 -10.46 -6.85
CA ILE A 293 -22.46 -10.82 -7.90
C ILE A 293 -21.94 -12.25 -7.65
N GLU A 294 -21.56 -12.57 -6.40
CA GLU A 294 -21.09 -13.91 -6.05
C GLU A 294 -22.14 -14.99 -6.40
N LYS A 295 -23.42 -14.76 -6.08
CA LYS A 295 -24.50 -15.69 -6.41
C LYS A 295 -24.62 -15.88 -7.93
N LYS A 296 -24.62 -14.79 -8.70
CA LYS A 296 -24.72 -14.85 -10.16
C LYS A 296 -23.51 -15.54 -10.80
N LEU A 297 -22.31 -15.38 -10.27
CA LEU A 297 -21.11 -16.06 -10.75
C LEU A 297 -21.17 -17.59 -10.61
N LYS A 298 -21.98 -18.13 -9.68
CA LYS A 298 -22.22 -19.57 -9.54
C LYS A 298 -23.17 -20.13 -10.60
N GLU A 299 -23.98 -19.25 -11.23
CA GLU A 299 -24.99 -19.59 -12.23
C GLU A 299 -24.59 -19.15 -13.64
N VAL A 300 -23.29 -18.90 -13.86
CA VAL A 300 -22.75 -18.21 -15.05
C VAL A 300 -23.22 -18.82 -16.35
N GLN A 301 -23.70 -17.94 -17.19
CA GLN A 301 -24.31 -18.23 -18.49
C GLN A 301 -23.28 -18.33 -19.64
N ARG A 302 -23.74 -18.93 -20.73
CA ARG A 302 -23.02 -19.03 -21.99
C ARG A 302 -22.54 -17.64 -22.48
N GLY A 303 -21.21 -17.48 -22.62
CA GLY A 303 -20.58 -16.24 -23.11
C GLY A 303 -19.81 -15.43 -22.04
N PHE A 304 -19.90 -15.78 -20.77
CA PHE A 304 -19.01 -15.23 -19.73
C PHE A 304 -17.63 -15.93 -19.80
N PRO A 305 -16.52 -15.24 -19.47
CA PRO A 305 -15.21 -15.86 -19.41
C PRO A 305 -15.16 -17.08 -18.47
N ILE A 306 -14.40 -18.10 -18.86
CA ILE A 306 -14.28 -19.35 -18.07
C ILE A 306 -13.62 -19.02 -16.72
N ILE A 307 -14.37 -19.22 -15.65
CA ILE A 307 -13.90 -19.04 -14.27
C ILE A 307 -13.16 -20.32 -13.83
N LYS A 308 -11.93 -20.18 -13.33
CA LYS A 308 -11.19 -21.26 -12.69
C LYS A 308 -11.57 -21.43 -11.22
N ASP A 309 -11.53 -20.33 -10.50
CA ASP A 309 -11.93 -20.26 -9.10
C ASP A 309 -12.28 -18.82 -8.70
N ILE A 310 -12.83 -18.65 -7.50
CA ILE A 310 -13.17 -17.36 -6.90
C ILE A 310 -12.65 -17.35 -5.46
N LEU A 311 -11.75 -16.41 -5.17
CA LEU A 311 -11.24 -16.17 -3.83
C LEU A 311 -12.08 -15.07 -3.15
N GLN A 312 -12.56 -15.36 -1.94
CA GLN A 312 -13.42 -14.46 -1.15
C GLN A 312 -12.65 -13.90 0.07
N ILE A 313 -11.46 -13.36 -0.18
CA ILE A 313 -10.61 -12.83 0.89
C ILE A 313 -10.99 -11.38 1.20
N ASP A 314 -11.13 -10.54 0.17
CA ASP A 314 -11.56 -9.14 0.27
C ASP A 314 -12.40 -8.78 -0.96
N GLY A 315 -13.71 -9.01 -0.87
CA GLY A 315 -14.59 -9.05 -2.04
C GLY A 315 -14.40 -10.34 -2.84
N LEU A 316 -14.39 -10.22 -4.16
CA LEU A 316 -14.33 -11.36 -5.09
C LEU A 316 -13.11 -11.20 -6.00
N ARG A 317 -12.09 -12.03 -5.85
CA ARG A 317 -11.05 -12.21 -6.85
C ARG A 317 -11.42 -13.40 -7.73
N ILE A 318 -11.82 -13.10 -8.95
CA ILE A 318 -12.29 -14.07 -9.94
C ILE A 318 -11.11 -14.44 -10.82
N ASN A 319 -10.59 -15.65 -10.69
CA ASN A 319 -9.50 -16.16 -11.49
C ASN A 319 -10.04 -16.80 -12.79
N PHE A 320 -9.54 -16.33 -13.93
CA PHE A 320 -9.85 -16.81 -15.26
C PHE A 320 -8.70 -17.64 -15.85
N GLU A 321 -8.84 -18.09 -17.08
CA GLU A 321 -7.81 -18.89 -17.75
C GLU A 321 -6.52 -18.09 -17.99
N TYR A 322 -6.63 -16.80 -18.33
CA TYR A 322 -5.50 -15.95 -18.73
C TYR A 322 -5.32 -14.72 -17.87
N GLY A 323 -5.87 -14.70 -16.66
CA GLY A 323 -5.77 -13.59 -15.74
C GLY A 323 -6.82 -13.61 -14.64
N TRP A 324 -7.12 -12.44 -14.07
CA TRP A 324 -8.08 -12.31 -12.98
C TRP A 324 -8.81 -10.95 -13.02
N ALA A 325 -9.93 -10.89 -12.31
CA ALA A 325 -10.63 -9.67 -11.97
C ALA A 325 -10.83 -9.57 -10.45
N LEU A 326 -10.68 -8.39 -9.88
CA LEU A 326 -11.04 -8.08 -8.50
C LEU A 326 -12.26 -7.18 -8.48
N VAL A 327 -13.24 -7.53 -7.64
CA VAL A 327 -14.43 -6.72 -7.35
C VAL A 327 -14.59 -6.63 -5.85
N ARG A 328 -14.37 -5.45 -5.28
CA ARG A 328 -14.47 -5.25 -3.82
C ARG A 328 -15.20 -3.97 -3.46
N ALA A 329 -15.90 -3.98 -2.34
CA ALA A 329 -16.46 -2.77 -1.75
C ALA A 329 -15.37 -1.97 -1.06
N SER A 330 -15.35 -0.64 -1.24
CA SER A 330 -14.47 0.24 -0.47
C SER A 330 -14.89 0.28 0.99
N ASN A 331 -13.92 0.23 1.90
CA ASN A 331 -14.18 0.35 3.33
C ASN A 331 -14.46 1.80 3.75
N THR A 332 -13.97 2.78 2.99
CA THR A 332 -14.00 4.21 3.35
C THR A 332 -14.96 5.04 2.51
N ASN A 333 -15.31 4.58 1.31
CA ASN A 333 -16.09 5.34 0.34
C ASN A 333 -17.30 4.55 -0.18
N ALA A 334 -18.31 5.27 -0.63
CA ALA A 334 -19.53 4.71 -1.23
C ALA A 334 -19.28 4.25 -2.68
N LEU A 335 -18.36 3.28 -2.85
CA LEU A 335 -17.97 2.77 -4.17
C LEU A 335 -17.56 1.29 -4.14
N ILE A 336 -17.60 0.68 -5.32
CA ILE A 336 -16.98 -0.60 -5.63
C ILE A 336 -15.73 -0.32 -6.44
N MET A 337 -14.64 -0.95 -6.06
CA MET A 337 -13.37 -0.94 -6.80
C MET A 337 -13.24 -2.21 -7.62
N THR A 338 -12.83 -2.04 -8.89
CA THR A 338 -12.48 -3.16 -9.76
C THR A 338 -11.07 -3.01 -10.31
N LYS A 339 -10.40 -4.14 -10.54
CA LYS A 339 -9.07 -4.21 -11.14
C LYS A 339 -8.97 -5.48 -11.97
N TYR A 340 -8.25 -5.43 -13.07
CA TYR A 340 -8.15 -6.52 -14.03
C TYR A 340 -6.71 -6.75 -14.43
N GLU A 341 -6.32 -8.01 -14.54
CA GLU A 341 -5.02 -8.42 -15.07
C GLU A 341 -5.20 -9.59 -16.04
N ALA A 342 -4.47 -9.56 -17.14
CA ALA A 342 -4.42 -10.68 -18.06
C ALA A 342 -3.11 -10.70 -18.86
N THR A 343 -2.85 -11.81 -19.55
CA THR A 343 -1.68 -11.98 -20.43
C THR A 343 -1.65 -11.02 -21.60
N THR A 344 -2.79 -10.43 -21.99
CA THR A 344 -2.90 -9.39 -23.01
C THR A 344 -3.90 -8.31 -22.61
N GLU A 345 -3.71 -7.09 -23.12
CA GLU A 345 -4.64 -5.98 -22.91
C GLU A 345 -6.06 -6.31 -23.41
N ALA A 346 -6.18 -6.91 -24.59
CA ALA A 346 -7.46 -7.28 -25.16
C ALA A 346 -8.23 -8.27 -24.26
N THR A 347 -7.52 -9.23 -23.65
CA THR A 347 -8.12 -10.18 -22.72
C THR A 347 -8.57 -9.49 -21.43
N ALA A 348 -7.75 -8.58 -20.87
CA ALA A 348 -8.11 -7.82 -19.69
C ALA A 348 -9.35 -6.93 -19.91
N ILE A 349 -9.43 -6.26 -21.06
CA ILE A 349 -10.62 -5.49 -21.48
C ILE A 349 -11.85 -6.41 -21.64
N GLY A 350 -11.67 -7.63 -22.13
CA GLY A 350 -12.73 -8.63 -22.19
C GLY A 350 -13.27 -9.00 -20.82
N TYR A 351 -12.39 -9.25 -19.86
CA TYR A 351 -12.77 -9.52 -18.47
C TYR A 351 -13.45 -8.31 -17.81
N GLN A 352 -12.91 -7.10 -18.04
CA GLN A 352 -13.51 -5.86 -17.56
C GLN A 352 -14.96 -5.72 -18.05
N LYS A 353 -15.21 -5.82 -19.36
CA LYS A 353 -16.55 -5.70 -19.93
C LYS A 353 -17.51 -6.72 -19.34
N ALA A 354 -17.08 -7.99 -19.20
CA ALA A 354 -17.93 -9.04 -18.68
C ALA A 354 -18.33 -8.78 -17.22
N VAL A 355 -17.35 -8.38 -16.39
CA VAL A 355 -17.58 -8.14 -14.95
C VAL A 355 -18.36 -6.84 -14.72
N GLU A 356 -18.06 -5.76 -15.46
CA GLU A 356 -18.80 -4.49 -15.33
C GLU A 356 -20.26 -4.63 -15.78
N ASN A 357 -20.54 -5.42 -16.84
CA ASN A 357 -21.90 -5.73 -17.23
C ASN A 357 -22.65 -6.47 -16.13
N LEU A 358 -22.00 -7.44 -15.48
CA LEU A 358 -22.58 -8.16 -14.34
C LEU A 358 -22.87 -7.24 -13.14
N ILE A 359 -21.94 -6.31 -12.85
CA ILE A 359 -22.14 -5.31 -11.81
C ILE A 359 -23.36 -4.42 -12.16
N GLN A 360 -23.46 -3.97 -13.40
CA GLN A 360 -24.56 -3.13 -13.84
C GLN A 360 -25.91 -3.87 -13.76
N GLU A 361 -25.97 -5.12 -14.20
CA GLU A 361 -27.17 -5.97 -14.07
C GLU A 361 -27.64 -6.08 -12.61
N VAL A 362 -26.71 -6.35 -11.69
CA VAL A 362 -27.04 -6.43 -10.25
C VAL A 362 -27.53 -5.08 -9.70
N ARG A 363 -26.93 -3.97 -10.14
CA ARG A 363 -27.38 -2.62 -9.73
C ARG A 363 -28.79 -2.32 -10.21
N ASP A 364 -29.12 -2.69 -11.44
CA ASP A 364 -30.44 -2.48 -12.03
C ASP A 364 -31.51 -3.30 -11.30
N GLU A 365 -31.23 -4.56 -10.99
CA GLU A 365 -32.12 -5.40 -10.17
C GLU A 365 -32.38 -4.77 -8.78
N LEU A 366 -31.35 -4.27 -8.12
CA LEU A 366 -31.47 -3.64 -6.80
C LEU A 366 -32.20 -2.29 -6.83
N ASN A 367 -32.18 -1.60 -7.96
CA ASN A 367 -32.93 -0.34 -8.13
C ASN A 367 -34.41 -0.61 -8.50
N CYS A 368 -34.70 -1.67 -9.23
CA CYS A 368 -36.07 -2.08 -9.52
C CYS A 368 -36.85 -2.60 -8.30
N ILE A 369 -36.16 -3.10 -7.26
CA ILE A 369 -36.79 -3.58 -6.03
C ILE A 369 -37.15 -2.43 -5.07
N THR A 370 -36.58 -1.25 -5.25
CA THR A 370 -36.78 -0.06 -4.39
C THR A 370 -37.81 0.94 -4.91
N ASN A 371 -38.44 0.67 -6.06
CA ASN A 371 -39.61 1.36 -6.59
C ASN A 371 -40.85 0.47 -6.46
#